data_4f93c3e759b3eba490171b1309e0c59a
#
_entry.id   4f93c3e759b3eba490171b1309e0c59a
#
_cell.length_a   1.000
_cell.length_b   1.000
_cell.length_c   1.000
_cell.angle_alpha   90.00
_cell.angle_beta   90.00
_cell.angle_gamma   90.00
#
_symmetry.space_group_name_H-M   'P 1'
#
loop_
_entity.id
_entity.type
_entity.pdbx_description
1 polymer ?
#
loop_
_entity_poly.entity_id
_entity_poly.type
_entity_poly.pdbx_seq_one_letter_code
_entity_poly.pdbx_strand_id
1 'polypeptide(L)'
;MVRRFALPAAVILALAAGAPGPLSARTSVTVQEALLRAKPAVVLVIAEVSAEVTLDCGGGPTTVTPPVFRETGTGWFVDGRGWIITNGHVVQPAHTPPRWLVNQQAQRAVTTACLAKVLQRQGITPGERPDVEDAVKRRLLDAVLPTTKVKLNPQVSVVISSGARFKAEVKKYSPPVSNEPGVMSGRDLALLLIPGAEFPVLPLADSKVGRIGDPIHILGFPGVVLSHELLNKSASVEASVTNGAVSGFKQDVTNQPVIQTDAPAAWGNSGGPAVDQKGAVLGVLTFVSLAPGPEGSIVQGFNFVIPSDAVREFVKDTEVKIEGKSKFTEAWFRGLREFFTEDWKAAARHFEAADKLVPNLPDVKRILGDARENIKNPPPRPFPWFWVAVWVTLLSGAGYGGQFGLRWHRNRYRIQPSEVIRMLEAGKAPIVLDVRRTEVYEALPLKIPNSVRLAPEELASGVSGLELDTNRPVVAYCT
;
A
#
# COMPACT_ATOMS: atom_id res chain seq x y z
N MET A 1 -65.26 4.15 11.75
CA MET A 1 -63.94 4.73 11.34
C MET A 1 -62.84 3.71 11.66
N VAL A 2 -62.40 2.97 10.67
CA VAL A 2 -61.30 1.98 10.80
C VAL A 2 -60.01 2.77 10.72
N ARG A 3 -59.32 3.01 11.86
CA ARG A 3 -57.93 3.49 11.83
C ARG A 3 -57.06 2.31 11.41
N ARG A 4 -56.68 2.34 10.14
CA ARG A 4 -55.58 1.50 9.61
C ARG A 4 -54.30 1.98 10.28
N PHE A 5 -53.78 1.19 11.23
CA PHE A 5 -52.39 1.33 11.66
C PHE A 5 -51.49 0.82 10.51
N ALA A 6 -50.99 1.74 9.70
CA ALA A 6 -49.89 1.44 8.80
C ALA A 6 -48.66 1.21 9.68
N LEU A 7 -48.21 -0.02 9.79
CA LEU A 7 -46.84 -0.30 10.27
C LEU A 7 -45.88 0.41 9.32
N PRO A 8 -44.85 1.12 9.84
CA PRO A 8 -43.90 1.81 8.99
C PRO A 8 -43.06 0.78 8.22
N ALA A 9 -43.33 0.60 6.93
CA ALA A 9 -42.48 -0.13 5.99
C ALA A 9 -41.05 0.41 5.96
N ALA A 10 -40.80 1.60 6.52
CA ALA A 10 -39.52 2.27 6.61
C ALA A 10 -38.48 1.55 7.49
N VAL A 11 -38.88 0.75 8.49
CA VAL A 11 -37.94 0.03 9.38
C VAL A 11 -37.37 -1.20 8.69
N ILE A 12 -38.06 -1.81 7.75
CA ILE A 12 -37.57 -2.98 7.00
C ILE A 12 -36.59 -2.57 5.90
N LEU A 13 -36.75 -1.39 5.30
CA LEU A 13 -35.83 -0.88 4.25
C LEU A 13 -34.48 -0.38 4.82
N ALA A 14 -34.45 0.14 6.05
CA ALA A 14 -33.22 0.62 6.69
C ALA A 14 -32.28 -0.54 7.12
N LEU A 15 -32.83 -1.71 7.42
CA LEU A 15 -32.04 -2.91 7.77
C LEU A 15 -31.45 -3.62 6.52
N ALA A 16 -32.04 -3.42 5.34
CA ALA A 16 -31.51 -3.97 4.09
C ALA A 16 -30.32 -3.17 3.53
N ALA A 17 -30.21 -1.87 3.86
CA ALA A 17 -29.09 -1.01 3.43
C ALA A 17 -27.81 -1.19 4.24
N GLY A 18 -27.85 -1.87 5.39
CA GLY A 18 -26.70 -2.13 6.26
C GLY A 18 -26.21 -3.59 6.24
N ALA A 19 -26.76 -4.45 5.39
CA ALA A 19 -26.20 -5.78 5.21
C ALA A 19 -24.81 -5.62 4.54
N PRO A 20 -23.71 -6.13 5.16
CA PRO A 20 -22.49 -6.32 4.38
C PRO A 20 -22.89 -7.26 3.24
N GLY A 21 -22.87 -6.75 2.02
CA GLY A 21 -23.07 -7.55 0.83
C GLY A 21 -22.15 -8.78 0.88
N PRO A 22 -22.45 -9.85 0.13
CA PRO A 22 -21.53 -10.96 -0.03
C PRO A 22 -20.20 -10.36 -0.34
N LEU A 23 -19.12 -10.78 0.36
CA LEU A 23 -17.74 -10.29 0.23
C LEU A 23 -17.51 -9.82 -1.21
N SER A 24 -17.75 -8.53 -1.42
CA SER A 24 -17.52 -7.89 -2.72
C SER A 24 -16.03 -8.10 -2.94
N ALA A 25 -15.68 -8.81 -3.98
CA ALA A 25 -14.30 -9.04 -4.38
C ALA A 25 -13.59 -7.70 -4.22
N ARG A 26 -12.59 -7.65 -3.34
CA ARG A 26 -11.84 -6.44 -2.99
C ARG A 26 -11.35 -5.82 -4.29
N THR A 27 -12.03 -4.81 -4.80
CA THR A 27 -11.77 -4.20 -6.12
C THR A 27 -10.59 -3.23 -6.07
N SER A 28 -10.12 -2.86 -4.86
CA SER A 28 -9.01 -1.94 -4.66
C SER A 28 -7.83 -2.63 -3.96
N VAL A 29 -6.66 -2.48 -4.57
CA VAL A 29 -5.36 -2.86 -3.98
C VAL A 29 -5.12 -1.97 -2.76
N THR A 30 -4.72 -2.54 -1.62
CA THR A 30 -4.30 -1.74 -0.45
C THR A 30 -2.91 -1.17 -0.68
N VAL A 31 -2.57 -0.08 0.00
CA VAL A 31 -1.21 0.50 -0.04
C VAL A 31 -0.17 -0.55 0.36
N GLN A 32 -0.44 -1.35 1.39
CA GLN A 32 0.45 -2.44 1.79
C GLN A 32 0.68 -3.45 0.67
N GLU A 33 -0.38 -3.88 -0.01
CA GLU A 33 -0.28 -4.79 -1.15
C GLU A 33 0.50 -4.15 -2.31
N ALA A 34 0.24 -2.87 -2.61
CA ALA A 34 0.96 -2.12 -3.65
C ALA A 34 2.46 -2.05 -3.39
N LEU A 35 2.87 -1.76 -2.17
CA LEU A 35 4.27 -1.70 -1.76
C LEU A 35 4.94 -3.09 -1.80
N LEU A 36 4.24 -4.14 -1.35
CA LEU A 36 4.73 -5.51 -1.45
C LEU A 36 4.88 -5.96 -2.91
N ARG A 37 4.01 -5.49 -3.82
CA ARG A 37 4.16 -5.73 -5.26
C ARG A 37 5.44 -5.11 -5.81
N ALA A 38 5.78 -3.90 -5.33
CA ALA A 38 6.89 -3.12 -5.86
C ALA A 38 8.27 -3.53 -5.32
N LYS A 39 8.39 -3.81 -4.02
CA LYS A 39 9.68 -4.03 -3.35
C LYS A 39 10.60 -5.05 -4.02
N PRO A 40 10.15 -6.24 -4.44
CA PRO A 40 11.03 -7.25 -5.04
C PRO A 40 11.73 -6.81 -6.32
N ALA A 41 11.13 -5.84 -7.05
CA ALA A 41 11.67 -5.34 -8.30
C ALA A 41 12.71 -4.23 -8.14
N VAL A 42 12.92 -3.73 -6.92
CA VAL A 42 13.87 -2.65 -6.64
C VAL A 42 15.25 -3.21 -6.31
N VAL A 43 16.29 -2.63 -6.89
CA VAL A 43 17.65 -3.13 -6.80
C VAL A 43 18.64 -2.03 -6.40
N LEU A 44 19.70 -2.41 -5.71
CA LEU A 44 20.84 -1.53 -5.44
C LEU A 44 21.77 -1.50 -6.65
N VAL A 45 22.08 -0.30 -7.15
CA VAL A 45 23.04 -0.06 -8.23
C VAL A 45 24.33 0.46 -7.62
N ILE A 46 25.45 -0.12 -8.01
CA ILE A 46 26.78 0.25 -7.51
C ILE A 46 27.70 0.51 -8.70
N ALA A 47 28.20 1.75 -8.83
CA ALA A 47 29.26 2.14 -9.75
C ALA A 47 30.59 2.19 -8.99
N GLU A 48 31.53 1.33 -9.35
CA GLU A 48 32.87 1.24 -8.74
C GLU A 48 33.90 1.59 -9.76
N VAL A 49 34.87 2.41 -9.35
CA VAL A 49 36.01 2.77 -10.18
C VAL A 49 37.28 2.55 -9.36
N SER A 50 38.00 1.46 -9.65
CA SER A 50 39.36 1.27 -9.18
C SER A 50 40.34 1.92 -10.14
N ALA A 51 41.53 2.25 -9.67
CA ALA A 51 42.55 2.89 -10.46
C ALA A 51 43.93 2.27 -10.23
N GLU A 52 44.69 2.09 -11.29
CA GLU A 52 46.13 1.87 -11.25
C GLU A 52 46.81 3.21 -11.57
N VAL A 53 47.60 3.74 -10.65
CA VAL A 53 48.20 5.06 -10.77
C VAL A 53 49.72 4.91 -10.75
N THR A 54 50.38 5.25 -11.87
CA THR A 54 51.82 5.23 -11.99
C THR A 54 52.33 6.66 -11.78
N LEU A 55 53.23 6.83 -10.81
CA LEU A 55 53.80 8.10 -10.38
C LEU A 55 55.26 7.94 -9.92
N ASP A 56 55.99 9.03 -9.87
CA ASP A 56 57.38 9.05 -9.38
C ASP A 56 57.50 10.04 -8.21
N CYS A 57 57.85 9.54 -7.02
CA CYS A 57 58.10 10.36 -5.82
C CYS A 57 59.56 10.71 -5.64
N GLY A 58 60.38 10.68 -6.73
CA GLY A 58 61.84 10.92 -6.67
C GLY A 58 62.68 9.67 -6.33
N GLY A 59 62.25 8.52 -6.79
CA GLY A 59 62.95 7.25 -6.65
C GLY A 59 62.69 6.28 -7.79
N GLY A 60 62.13 6.79 -8.90
CA GLY A 60 61.66 6.03 -10.06
C GLY A 60 60.14 5.73 -10.05
N PRO A 61 59.60 5.32 -11.21
CA PRO A 61 58.19 5.07 -11.38
C PRO A 61 57.70 3.94 -10.46
N THR A 62 56.60 4.20 -9.77
CA THR A 62 55.91 3.25 -8.90
C THR A 62 54.43 3.22 -9.24
N THR A 63 53.82 2.04 -9.30
CA THR A 63 52.37 1.91 -9.47
C THR A 63 51.70 1.65 -8.13
N VAL A 64 50.69 2.43 -7.83
CA VAL A 64 49.85 2.29 -6.60
C VAL A 64 48.40 2.20 -6.96
N THR A 65 47.63 1.57 -6.08
CA THR A 65 46.18 1.43 -6.20
C THR A 65 45.52 2.24 -5.08
N PRO A 66 45.02 3.44 -5.37
CA PRO A 66 44.30 4.21 -4.37
C PRO A 66 42.95 3.53 -3.99
N PRO A 67 42.32 3.97 -2.90
CA PRO A 67 41.01 3.46 -2.53
C PRO A 67 39.98 3.57 -3.65
N VAL A 68 39.19 2.51 -3.84
CA VAL A 68 38.15 2.44 -4.87
C VAL A 68 37.16 3.56 -4.68
N PHE A 69 36.85 4.30 -5.72
CA PHE A 69 35.71 5.20 -5.75
C PHE A 69 34.45 4.38 -5.89
N ARG A 70 33.44 4.68 -5.07
CA ARG A 70 32.15 4.00 -5.11
C ARG A 70 31.02 5.00 -5.04
N GLU A 71 30.10 4.90 -5.98
CA GLU A 71 28.81 5.58 -6.00
C GLU A 71 27.71 4.53 -5.88
N THR A 72 26.66 4.82 -5.12
CA THR A 72 25.51 3.93 -4.94
C THR A 72 24.23 4.65 -5.27
N GLY A 73 23.33 3.93 -5.90
CA GLY A 73 21.99 4.40 -6.20
C GLY A 73 21.00 3.26 -6.24
N THR A 74 19.81 3.56 -6.64
CA THR A 74 18.69 2.61 -6.77
C THR A 74 18.37 2.41 -8.24
N GLY A 75 17.90 1.22 -8.58
CA GLY A 75 17.30 0.91 -9.87
C GLY A 75 16.10 0.01 -9.70
N TRP A 76 15.42 -0.29 -10.78
CA TRP A 76 14.28 -1.20 -10.75
C TRP A 76 14.09 -1.88 -12.11
N PHE A 77 13.59 -3.12 -12.07
CA PHE A 77 13.36 -3.88 -13.29
C PHE A 77 12.17 -3.34 -14.07
N VAL A 78 12.41 -2.95 -15.31
CA VAL A 78 11.40 -2.52 -16.29
C VAL A 78 10.98 -3.67 -17.21
N ASP A 79 11.80 -4.73 -17.31
CA ASP A 79 11.56 -5.93 -18.11
C ASP A 79 12.18 -7.14 -17.42
N GLY A 80 11.45 -8.24 -17.34
CA GLY A 80 11.86 -9.47 -16.65
C GLY A 80 13.09 -10.17 -17.24
N ARG A 81 13.59 -9.73 -18.38
CA ARG A 81 14.82 -10.22 -19.01
C ARG A 81 16.10 -9.56 -18.46
N GLY A 82 15.98 -8.86 -17.33
CA GLY A 82 17.14 -8.24 -16.66
C GLY A 82 17.40 -6.78 -17.02
N TRP A 83 16.43 -6.09 -17.67
CA TRP A 83 16.53 -4.67 -17.97
C TRP A 83 16.12 -3.82 -16.79
N ILE A 84 16.98 -2.86 -16.43
CA ILE A 84 16.87 -2.04 -15.22
C ILE A 84 16.97 -0.57 -15.59
N ILE A 85 16.08 0.25 -15.03
CA ILE A 85 16.17 1.72 -15.10
C ILE A 85 16.82 2.21 -13.81
N THR A 86 17.71 3.21 -13.97
CA THR A 86 18.32 4.00 -12.89
C THR A 86 18.64 5.41 -13.42
N ASN A 87 19.23 6.27 -12.58
CA ASN A 87 19.70 7.58 -13.06
C ASN A 87 21.04 7.50 -13.78
N GLY A 88 21.25 8.47 -14.67
CA GLY A 88 22.49 8.65 -15.39
C GLY A 88 23.67 8.96 -14.47
N HIS A 89 23.48 9.89 -13.49
CA HIS A 89 24.53 10.28 -12.55
C HIS A 89 25.01 9.11 -11.67
N VAL A 90 24.16 8.14 -11.37
CA VAL A 90 24.53 6.96 -10.57
C VAL A 90 25.57 6.11 -11.28
N VAL A 91 25.46 5.94 -12.58
CA VAL A 91 26.40 5.11 -13.37
C VAL A 91 27.50 5.91 -14.04
N GLN A 92 27.37 7.24 -14.12
CA GLN A 92 28.32 8.13 -14.80
C GLN A 92 29.78 7.88 -14.40
N PRO A 93 30.12 7.73 -13.08
CA PRO A 93 31.50 7.51 -12.68
C PRO A 93 32.16 6.30 -13.33
N ALA A 94 31.35 5.24 -13.57
CA ALA A 94 31.85 4.01 -14.20
C ALA A 94 31.64 3.96 -15.72
N HIS A 95 30.63 4.68 -16.26
CA HIS A 95 30.30 4.66 -17.69
C HIS A 95 31.12 5.70 -18.49
N THR A 96 31.13 6.94 -17.99
CA THR A 96 31.84 8.07 -18.59
C THR A 96 32.57 8.83 -17.48
N PRO A 97 33.71 8.30 -17.00
CA PRO A 97 34.40 8.86 -15.84
C PRO A 97 34.73 10.35 -16.05
N PRO A 98 34.22 11.24 -15.17
CA PRO A 98 34.48 12.66 -15.27
C PRO A 98 35.94 12.98 -14.91
N ARG A 99 36.47 14.08 -15.45
CA ARG A 99 37.86 14.50 -15.20
C ARG A 99 38.19 14.68 -13.73
N TRP A 100 37.24 15.17 -12.93
CA TRP A 100 37.45 15.32 -11.50
C TRP A 100 37.77 14.00 -10.80
N LEU A 101 37.16 12.86 -11.25
CA LEU A 101 37.42 11.54 -10.67
C LEU A 101 38.84 11.07 -11.01
N VAL A 102 39.30 11.26 -12.24
CA VAL A 102 40.70 10.97 -12.64
C VAL A 102 41.64 11.75 -11.75
N ASN A 103 41.42 13.08 -11.60
CA ASN A 103 42.24 13.95 -10.76
C ASN A 103 42.20 13.51 -9.28
N GLN A 104 41.04 13.16 -8.77
CA GLN A 104 40.90 12.69 -7.38
C GLN A 104 41.73 11.40 -7.14
N GLN A 105 41.65 10.44 -8.07
CA GLN A 105 42.42 9.19 -7.93
C GLN A 105 43.94 9.47 -8.02
N ALA A 106 44.37 10.36 -8.92
CA ALA A 106 45.77 10.79 -9.00
C ALA A 106 46.23 11.49 -7.70
N GLN A 107 45.43 12.44 -7.17
CA GLN A 107 45.75 13.16 -5.93
C GLN A 107 45.83 12.20 -4.72
N ARG A 108 44.88 11.27 -4.61
CA ARG A 108 44.91 10.23 -3.55
C ARG A 108 46.17 9.38 -3.65
N ALA A 109 46.51 8.93 -4.86
CA ALA A 109 47.72 8.14 -5.09
C ALA A 109 49.00 8.91 -4.70
N VAL A 110 49.15 10.16 -5.15
CA VAL A 110 50.30 11.02 -4.80
C VAL A 110 50.36 11.23 -3.28
N THR A 111 49.25 11.56 -2.65
CA THR A 111 49.21 11.76 -1.19
C THR A 111 49.60 10.48 -0.46
N THR A 112 48.99 9.32 -0.80
CA THR A 112 49.28 8.05 -0.11
C THR A 112 50.70 7.57 -0.32
N ALA A 113 51.25 7.68 -1.55
CA ALA A 113 52.56 7.11 -1.87
C ALA A 113 53.74 8.03 -1.57
N CYS A 114 53.58 9.36 -1.75
CA CYS A 114 54.68 10.31 -1.67
C CYS A 114 54.72 11.08 -0.35
N LEU A 115 53.59 11.49 0.22
CA LEU A 115 53.55 12.38 1.39
C LEU A 115 54.29 11.78 2.58
N ALA A 116 53.98 10.55 2.97
CA ALA A 116 54.63 9.88 4.09
C ALA A 116 56.14 9.77 3.91
N LYS A 117 56.63 9.47 2.68
CA LYS A 117 58.06 9.38 2.38
C LYS A 117 58.77 10.73 2.50
N VAL A 118 58.11 11.82 2.08
CA VAL A 118 58.72 13.18 2.16
C VAL A 118 58.72 13.68 3.60
N LEU A 119 57.63 13.50 4.34
CA LEU A 119 57.57 13.85 5.78
C LEU A 119 58.64 13.10 6.55
N GLN A 120 58.77 11.79 6.36
CA GLN A 120 59.82 10.97 6.99
C GLN A 120 61.24 11.48 6.70
N ARG A 121 61.52 11.85 5.45
CA ARG A 121 62.84 12.44 5.08
C ARG A 121 63.10 13.78 5.76
N GLN A 122 62.04 14.51 6.15
CA GLN A 122 62.13 15.79 6.88
C GLN A 122 62.05 15.62 8.40
N GLY A 123 61.94 14.37 8.90
CA GLY A 123 61.84 14.07 10.33
C GLY A 123 60.53 14.49 10.96
N ILE A 124 59.47 14.59 10.12
CA ILE A 124 58.12 15.02 10.57
C ILE A 124 57.21 13.78 10.67
N THR A 125 56.56 13.60 11.82
CA THR A 125 55.57 12.57 12.01
C THR A 125 54.20 13.01 11.40
N PRO A 126 53.54 12.20 10.61
CA PRO A 126 52.20 12.53 10.08
C PRO A 126 51.22 12.93 11.19
N GLY A 127 50.54 14.08 11.03
CA GLY A 127 49.62 14.66 12.00
C GLY A 127 50.27 15.54 13.07
N GLU A 128 51.60 15.54 13.25
CA GLU A 128 52.30 16.37 14.24
C GLU A 128 52.29 17.86 13.87
N ARG A 129 52.43 18.18 12.59
CA ARG A 129 52.47 19.56 12.04
C ARG A 129 51.56 19.70 10.83
N PRO A 130 50.22 19.84 11.00
CA PRO A 130 49.26 19.90 9.92
C PRO A 130 49.54 21.01 8.92
N ASP A 131 50.02 22.16 9.35
CA ASP A 131 50.40 23.31 8.50
C ASP A 131 51.53 22.96 7.48
N VAL A 132 52.55 22.25 7.98
CA VAL A 132 53.67 21.80 7.16
C VAL A 132 53.25 20.66 6.24
N GLU A 133 52.45 19.74 6.79
CA GLU A 133 51.91 18.61 5.98
C GLU A 133 51.09 19.10 4.80
N ASP A 134 50.19 20.09 5.00
CA ASP A 134 49.40 20.69 3.93
C ASP A 134 50.28 21.47 2.90
N ALA A 135 51.32 22.12 3.37
CA ALA A 135 52.25 22.79 2.47
C ALA A 135 53.08 21.79 1.62
N VAL A 136 53.54 20.70 2.24
CA VAL A 136 54.26 19.61 1.55
C VAL A 136 53.31 18.92 0.56
N LYS A 137 52.07 18.62 0.97
CA LYS A 137 51.06 18.02 0.12
C LYS A 137 50.81 18.86 -1.12
N ARG A 138 50.60 20.18 -1.00
CA ARG A 138 50.42 21.08 -2.15
C ARG A 138 51.61 21.04 -3.11
N ARG A 139 52.83 21.16 -2.60
CA ARG A 139 54.04 21.10 -3.44
C ARG A 139 54.19 19.76 -4.16
N LEU A 140 53.88 18.64 -3.49
CA LEU A 140 53.92 17.31 -4.09
C LEU A 140 52.88 17.17 -5.20
N LEU A 141 51.66 17.66 -4.97
CA LEU A 141 50.63 17.63 -6.00
C LEU A 141 51.07 18.44 -7.22
N ASP A 142 51.57 19.64 -7.05
CA ASP A 142 52.06 20.50 -8.15
C ASP A 142 53.21 19.84 -8.95
N ALA A 143 54.13 19.16 -8.27
CA ALA A 143 55.29 18.57 -8.89
C ALA A 143 55.00 17.20 -9.55
N VAL A 144 54.17 16.36 -8.97
CA VAL A 144 53.97 14.94 -9.34
C VAL A 144 52.79 14.74 -10.25
N LEU A 145 51.64 15.44 -10.02
CA LEU A 145 50.43 15.25 -10.81
C LEU A 145 50.64 15.39 -12.32
N PRO A 146 51.43 16.37 -12.85
CA PRO A 146 51.56 16.51 -14.29
C PRO A 146 52.16 15.30 -15.00
N THR A 147 52.95 14.48 -14.30
CA THR A 147 53.61 13.28 -14.82
C THR A 147 52.87 11.97 -14.44
N THR A 148 51.86 12.09 -13.60
CA THR A 148 51.10 10.93 -13.11
C THR A 148 50.21 10.35 -14.22
N LYS A 149 50.27 9.03 -14.40
CA LYS A 149 49.42 8.30 -15.34
C LYS A 149 48.36 7.51 -14.55
N VAL A 150 47.11 7.70 -14.93
CA VAL A 150 45.97 7.03 -14.29
C VAL A 150 45.30 6.10 -15.30
N LYS A 151 45.18 4.84 -14.95
CA LYS A 151 44.38 3.86 -15.68
C LYS A 151 43.21 3.47 -14.80
N LEU A 152 41.98 3.80 -15.21
CA LEU A 152 40.76 3.48 -14.51
C LEU A 152 40.24 2.11 -14.94
N ASN A 153 39.69 1.36 -13.97
CA ASN A 153 39.00 0.08 -14.17
C ASN A 153 37.57 0.21 -13.63
N PRO A 154 36.62 0.74 -14.44
CA PRO A 154 35.27 0.97 -14.03
C PRO A 154 34.40 -0.29 -14.08
N GLN A 155 33.46 -0.42 -13.17
CA GLN A 155 32.51 -1.49 -13.14
C GLN A 155 31.16 -1.02 -12.60
N VAL A 156 30.05 -1.44 -13.25
CA VAL A 156 28.70 -1.29 -12.72
C VAL A 156 28.21 -2.65 -12.27
N SER A 157 27.63 -2.70 -11.09
CA SER A 157 27.05 -3.90 -10.52
C SER A 157 25.64 -3.61 -10.01
N VAL A 158 24.80 -4.64 -10.01
CA VAL A 158 23.46 -4.61 -9.45
C VAL A 158 23.36 -5.68 -8.37
N VAL A 159 22.79 -5.31 -7.22
CA VAL A 159 22.49 -6.24 -6.13
C VAL A 159 20.98 -6.30 -5.97
N ILE A 160 20.42 -7.49 -6.13
CA ILE A 160 18.99 -7.75 -5.87
C ILE A 160 18.76 -8.00 -4.39
N SER A 161 17.51 -7.93 -3.91
CA SER A 161 17.20 -8.04 -2.48
C SER A 161 17.56 -9.40 -1.85
N SER A 162 17.82 -10.45 -2.64
CA SER A 162 18.40 -11.72 -2.13
C SER A 162 19.89 -11.60 -1.75
N GLY A 163 20.54 -10.48 -2.02
CA GLY A 163 21.99 -10.31 -1.89
C GLY A 163 22.81 -10.76 -3.09
N ALA A 164 22.19 -11.36 -4.10
CA ALA A 164 22.90 -11.76 -5.32
C ALA A 164 23.37 -10.53 -6.10
N ARG A 165 24.66 -10.53 -6.48
CA ARG A 165 25.34 -9.45 -7.20
C ARG A 165 25.60 -9.86 -8.63
N PHE A 166 25.23 -9.00 -9.57
CA PHE A 166 25.42 -9.18 -11.00
C PHE A 166 26.27 -8.05 -11.56
N LYS A 167 27.17 -8.37 -12.48
CA LYS A 167 27.79 -7.35 -13.32
C LYS A 167 26.74 -6.81 -14.28
N ALA A 168 26.62 -5.50 -14.36
CA ALA A 168 25.66 -4.82 -15.23
C ALA A 168 26.35 -4.17 -16.41
N GLU A 169 25.70 -4.21 -17.56
CA GLU A 169 26.12 -3.50 -18.77
C GLU A 169 25.22 -2.29 -18.97
N VAL A 170 25.81 -1.10 -19.21
CA VAL A 170 25.07 0.12 -19.52
C VAL A 170 24.73 0.08 -21.01
N LYS A 171 23.45 -0.13 -21.34
CA LYS A 171 22.97 -0.26 -22.73
C LYS A 171 22.53 1.07 -23.35
N LYS A 172 21.99 1.99 -22.52
CA LYS A 172 21.64 3.34 -22.93
C LYS A 172 21.91 4.31 -21.80
N TYR A 173 22.38 5.48 -22.12
CA TYR A 173 22.79 6.49 -21.15
C TYR A 173 22.34 7.87 -21.61
N SER A 174 21.76 8.65 -20.71
CA SER A 174 21.47 10.05 -20.85
C SER A 174 22.09 10.78 -19.66
N PRO A 175 23.00 11.74 -19.90
CA PRO A 175 23.76 12.41 -18.83
C PRO A 175 22.82 13.14 -17.85
N PRO A 176 23.36 13.51 -16.66
CA PRO A 176 22.62 14.35 -15.70
C PRO A 176 22.17 15.68 -16.33
N VAL A 177 21.11 16.24 -15.75
CA VAL A 177 20.67 17.60 -16.10
C VAL A 177 21.76 18.59 -15.66
N SER A 178 22.20 19.47 -16.55
CA SER A 178 23.22 20.49 -16.28
C SER A 178 22.88 21.81 -16.96
N ASN A 179 23.18 22.91 -16.29
CA ASN A 179 23.11 24.28 -16.83
C ASN A 179 24.51 24.86 -17.04
N GLU A 180 25.58 24.07 -16.85
CA GLU A 180 26.95 24.53 -17.03
C GLU A 180 27.28 24.66 -18.52
N PRO A 181 27.85 25.78 -18.97
CA PRO A 181 28.27 25.96 -20.35
C PRO A 181 29.31 24.89 -20.78
N GLY A 182 29.04 24.22 -21.90
CA GLY A 182 29.93 23.18 -22.45
C GLY A 182 29.80 21.81 -21.78
N VAL A 183 28.92 21.66 -20.78
CA VAL A 183 28.59 20.36 -20.20
C VAL A 183 27.36 19.80 -20.93
N MET A 184 27.47 18.53 -21.35
CA MET A 184 26.37 17.84 -22.01
C MET A 184 25.24 17.60 -20.97
N SER A 185 24.07 18.13 -21.23
CA SER A 185 22.89 17.95 -20.45
C SER A 185 21.94 16.91 -21.07
N GLY A 186 21.30 16.09 -20.26
CA GLY A 186 20.38 15.04 -20.69
C GLY A 186 19.20 14.87 -19.77
N ARG A 187 18.64 13.68 -19.74
CA ARG A 187 17.46 13.32 -18.93
C ARG A 187 17.81 12.64 -17.61
N ASP A 188 19.10 12.48 -17.30
CA ASP A 188 19.56 11.76 -16.11
C ASP A 188 18.98 10.34 -15.99
N LEU A 189 18.99 9.57 -17.07
CA LEU A 189 18.51 8.20 -17.12
C LEU A 189 19.59 7.25 -17.63
N ALA A 190 19.63 6.05 -17.10
CA ALA A 190 20.43 4.95 -17.61
C ALA A 190 19.62 3.66 -17.69
N LEU A 191 19.87 2.88 -18.73
CA LEU A 191 19.33 1.56 -18.95
C LEU A 191 20.44 0.53 -18.80
N LEU A 192 20.28 -0.36 -17.84
CA LEU A 192 21.21 -1.45 -17.55
C LEU A 192 20.65 -2.79 -17.98
N LEU A 193 21.53 -3.72 -18.27
CA LEU A 193 21.20 -5.13 -18.51
C LEU A 193 22.06 -6.01 -17.62
N ILE A 194 21.41 -6.93 -16.91
CA ILE A 194 22.06 -8.04 -16.19
C ILE A 194 21.64 -9.37 -16.79
N PRO A 195 22.48 -10.43 -16.69
CA PRO A 195 22.12 -11.76 -17.16
C PRO A 195 21.02 -12.38 -16.28
N GLY A 196 20.07 -13.08 -16.91
CA GLY A 196 18.98 -13.77 -16.24
C GLY A 196 17.63 -13.54 -16.91
N ALA A 197 16.61 -14.10 -16.34
CA ALA A 197 15.24 -13.99 -16.84
C ALA A 197 14.23 -14.11 -15.69
N GLU A 198 12.98 -13.76 -15.98
CA GLU A 198 11.84 -13.85 -15.07
C GLU A 198 11.99 -13.01 -13.79
N PHE A 199 12.83 -11.94 -13.83
CA PHE A 199 12.93 -11.00 -12.72
C PHE A 199 11.59 -10.31 -12.41
N PRO A 200 11.36 -9.88 -11.15
CA PRO A 200 10.20 -9.05 -10.81
C PRO A 200 10.21 -7.76 -11.63
N VAL A 201 9.04 -7.33 -12.10
CA VAL A 201 8.90 -6.15 -12.97
C VAL A 201 7.87 -5.20 -12.40
N LEU A 202 8.13 -3.88 -12.51
CA LEU A 202 7.16 -2.84 -12.19
C LEU A 202 6.46 -2.32 -13.45
N PRO A 203 5.13 -2.24 -13.42
CA PRO A 203 4.39 -1.57 -14.48
C PRO A 203 4.60 -0.06 -14.42
N LEU A 204 4.66 0.60 -15.58
CA LEU A 204 4.67 2.06 -15.66
C LEU A 204 3.24 2.60 -15.59
N ALA A 205 2.99 3.54 -14.68
CA ALA A 205 1.78 4.33 -14.67
C ALA A 205 1.78 5.35 -15.83
N ASP A 206 0.62 5.90 -16.16
CA ASP A 206 0.54 7.11 -16.97
C ASP A 206 0.81 8.32 -16.07
N SER A 207 1.96 8.98 -16.26
CA SER A 207 2.34 10.12 -15.42
C SER A 207 1.45 11.35 -15.58
N LYS A 208 0.62 11.42 -16.63
CA LYS A 208 -0.36 12.49 -16.85
C LYS A 208 -1.59 12.36 -15.96
N VAL A 209 -1.84 11.19 -15.37
CA VAL A 209 -2.98 10.94 -14.50
C VAL A 209 -2.74 11.43 -13.07
N GLY A 210 -1.47 11.62 -12.66
CA GLY A 210 -1.11 12.12 -11.33
C GLY A 210 -1.65 13.52 -11.08
N ARG A 211 -2.21 13.74 -9.87
CA ARG A 211 -2.74 15.04 -9.43
C ARG A 211 -1.98 15.52 -8.20
N ILE A 212 -1.95 16.84 -7.99
CA ILE A 212 -1.42 17.40 -6.74
C ILE A 212 -2.21 16.85 -5.56
N GLY A 213 -1.48 16.34 -4.55
CA GLY A 213 -2.05 15.68 -3.39
C GLY A 213 -2.18 14.15 -3.52
N ASP A 214 -2.00 13.57 -4.71
CA ASP A 214 -2.00 12.11 -4.84
C ASP A 214 -0.82 11.50 -4.08
N PRO A 215 -1.05 10.43 -3.30
CA PRO A 215 0.03 9.74 -2.60
C PRO A 215 1.06 9.16 -3.56
N ILE A 216 2.32 9.33 -3.19
CA ILE A 216 3.49 8.80 -3.89
C ILE A 216 4.42 8.11 -2.89
N HIS A 217 4.96 6.97 -3.27
CA HIS A 217 5.87 6.19 -2.45
C HIS A 217 7.19 6.03 -3.20
N ILE A 218 8.30 6.40 -2.56
CA ILE A 218 9.64 6.24 -3.12
C ILE A 218 10.27 4.99 -2.51
N LEU A 219 10.76 4.09 -3.36
CA LEU A 219 11.47 2.91 -2.93
C LEU A 219 12.94 3.03 -3.33
N GLY A 220 13.85 2.69 -2.40
CA GLY A 220 15.28 2.80 -2.70
C GLY A 220 16.19 2.34 -1.58
N PHE A 221 17.48 2.58 -1.78
CA PHE A 221 18.57 2.19 -0.89
C PHE A 221 19.29 3.42 -0.33
N PRO A 222 18.72 4.11 0.67
CA PRO A 222 19.36 5.30 1.23
C PRO A 222 20.71 4.95 1.85
N GLY A 223 21.76 5.73 1.51
CA GLY A 223 23.13 5.51 1.95
C GLY A 223 23.28 5.48 3.48
N VAL A 224 22.48 6.27 4.17
CA VAL A 224 22.42 6.28 5.64
C VAL A 224 21.96 4.93 6.24
N VAL A 225 21.18 4.16 5.51
CA VAL A 225 20.78 2.80 5.89
C VAL A 225 21.86 1.80 5.51
N LEU A 226 22.47 1.97 4.31
CA LEU A 226 23.54 1.09 3.82
C LEU A 226 24.79 1.11 4.71
N SER A 227 25.12 2.27 5.30
CA SER A 227 26.28 2.50 6.17
C SER A 227 25.97 2.50 7.66
N HIS A 228 24.75 2.14 8.07
CA HIS A 228 24.34 2.21 9.45
C HIS A 228 24.97 1.06 10.30
N GLU A 229 25.78 1.42 11.27
CA GLU A 229 26.59 0.48 12.06
C GLU A 229 25.77 -0.52 12.90
N LEU A 230 24.56 -0.12 13.32
CA LEU A 230 23.67 -0.95 14.12
C LEU A 230 22.75 -1.88 13.31
N LEU A 231 22.76 -1.77 11.98
CA LEU A 231 21.95 -2.64 11.14
C LEU A 231 22.73 -3.86 10.65
N ASN A 232 22.05 -5.00 10.61
CA ASN A 232 22.62 -6.19 10.03
C ASN A 232 22.83 -5.97 8.51
N LYS A 233 23.90 -6.55 7.96
CA LYS A 233 24.21 -6.46 6.52
C LYS A 233 23.11 -6.97 5.61
N SER A 234 22.28 -7.91 6.04
CA SER A 234 21.09 -8.34 5.30
C SER A 234 20.03 -7.25 5.16
N ALA A 235 19.92 -6.33 6.12
CA ALA A 235 19.00 -5.21 6.04
C ALA A 235 19.41 -4.18 4.97
N SER A 236 20.70 -4.12 4.60
CA SER A 236 21.20 -3.21 3.58
C SER A 236 20.83 -3.59 2.15
N VAL A 237 20.30 -4.80 1.93
CA VAL A 237 19.84 -5.26 0.59
C VAL A 237 18.33 -5.21 0.44
N GLU A 238 17.58 -4.81 1.46
CA GLU A 238 16.14 -4.56 1.38
C GLU A 238 15.86 -3.07 1.09
N ALA A 239 15.05 -2.81 0.07
CA ALA A 239 14.64 -1.45 -0.26
C ALA A 239 13.82 -0.83 0.87
N SER A 240 14.17 0.39 1.26
CA SER A 240 13.40 1.25 2.15
C SER A 240 12.25 1.92 1.38
N VAL A 241 11.16 2.26 2.09
CA VAL A 241 10.02 2.97 1.54
C VAL A 241 9.86 4.29 2.28
N THR A 242 9.73 5.39 1.55
CA THR A 242 9.33 6.68 2.08
C THR A 242 8.03 7.14 1.43
N ASN A 243 7.18 7.82 2.20
CA ASN A 243 5.85 8.20 1.80
C ASN A 243 5.71 9.72 1.71
N GLY A 244 4.97 10.20 0.71
CA GLY A 244 4.63 11.59 0.52
C GLY A 244 3.52 11.77 -0.49
N ALA A 245 3.43 12.93 -1.07
CA ALA A 245 2.44 13.28 -2.09
C ALA A 245 3.09 14.00 -3.27
N VAL A 246 2.38 14.04 -4.40
CA VAL A 246 2.70 14.91 -5.51
C VAL A 246 2.45 16.35 -5.09
N SER A 247 3.53 17.16 -4.99
CA SER A 247 3.45 18.56 -4.56
C SER A 247 3.29 19.53 -5.72
N GLY A 248 3.62 19.12 -6.95
CA GLY A 248 3.48 19.97 -8.13
C GLY A 248 4.14 19.39 -9.38
N PHE A 249 3.93 20.10 -10.47
CA PHE A 249 4.54 19.81 -11.77
C PHE A 249 5.41 20.99 -12.15
N LYS A 250 6.67 20.72 -12.53
CA LYS A 250 7.68 21.73 -12.86
C LYS A 250 8.36 21.36 -14.18
N GLN A 251 9.25 22.22 -14.61
CA GLN A 251 10.19 21.95 -15.69
C GLN A 251 11.60 22.14 -15.15
N ASP A 252 12.53 21.29 -15.57
CA ASP A 252 13.95 21.47 -15.29
C ASP A 252 14.57 22.60 -16.16
N VAL A 253 15.85 22.87 -15.98
CA VAL A 253 16.58 23.91 -16.72
C VAL A 253 16.65 23.66 -18.24
N THR A 254 16.29 22.45 -18.68
CA THR A 254 16.22 22.05 -20.10
C THR A 254 14.78 22.03 -20.62
N ASN A 255 13.82 22.60 -19.86
CA ASN A 255 12.37 22.62 -20.13
C ASN A 255 11.74 21.22 -20.19
N GLN A 256 12.34 20.21 -19.55
CA GLN A 256 11.76 18.88 -19.44
C GLN A 256 10.85 18.79 -18.22
N PRO A 257 9.70 18.10 -18.32
CA PRO A 257 8.77 17.98 -17.20
C PRO A 257 9.39 17.15 -16.07
N VAL A 258 9.17 17.62 -14.83
CA VAL A 258 9.49 16.91 -13.59
C VAL A 258 8.32 17.00 -12.61
N ILE A 259 8.11 15.95 -11.83
CA ILE A 259 7.12 15.89 -10.74
C ILE A 259 7.83 16.27 -9.45
N GLN A 260 7.30 17.26 -8.74
CA GLN A 260 7.77 17.61 -7.39
C GLN A 260 7.02 16.76 -6.37
N THR A 261 7.72 16.29 -5.33
CA THR A 261 7.15 15.54 -4.21
C THR A 261 7.77 15.97 -2.89
N ASP A 262 7.00 15.85 -1.81
CA ASP A 262 7.44 16.04 -0.43
C ASP A 262 7.90 14.73 0.23
N ALA A 263 7.81 13.59 -0.47
CA ALA A 263 8.32 12.33 0.04
C ALA A 263 9.82 12.46 0.41
N PRO A 264 10.23 12.08 1.64
CA PRO A 264 11.63 12.18 2.06
C PRO A 264 12.55 11.37 1.15
N ALA A 265 13.67 11.97 0.77
CA ALA A 265 14.72 11.32 -0.02
C ALA A 265 16.09 11.53 0.61
N ALA A 266 17.02 10.62 0.32
CA ALA A 266 18.41 10.67 0.77
C ALA A 266 19.33 10.21 -0.35
N TRP A 267 20.63 10.50 -0.23
CA TRP A 267 21.65 9.94 -1.10
C TRP A 267 21.51 8.43 -1.20
N GLY A 268 21.52 7.87 -2.40
CA GLY A 268 21.31 6.46 -2.67
C GLY A 268 19.88 6.10 -3.09
N ASN A 269 18.88 6.96 -2.87
CA ASN A 269 17.53 6.77 -3.41
C ASN A 269 17.43 7.14 -4.91
N SER A 270 18.40 7.89 -5.44
CA SER A 270 18.46 8.28 -6.86
C SER A 270 18.35 7.07 -7.79
N GLY A 271 17.50 7.16 -8.82
CA GLY A 271 17.18 6.07 -9.73
C GLY A 271 16.06 5.15 -9.25
N GLY A 272 15.63 5.31 -7.99
CA GLY A 272 14.53 4.53 -7.42
C GLY A 272 13.16 4.88 -8.01
N PRO A 273 12.23 3.90 -8.05
CA PRO A 273 10.89 4.13 -8.54
C PRO A 273 10.08 4.94 -7.53
N ALA A 274 9.37 5.94 -8.04
CA ALA A 274 8.28 6.62 -7.35
C ALA A 274 6.97 5.99 -7.80
N VAL A 275 6.27 5.27 -6.91
CA VAL A 275 5.08 4.48 -7.26
C VAL A 275 3.80 5.10 -6.70
N ASP A 276 2.69 4.84 -7.38
CA ASP A 276 1.34 5.22 -6.97
C ASP A 276 0.77 4.21 -5.94
N GLN A 277 -0.46 4.46 -5.51
CA GLN A 277 -1.21 3.58 -4.60
C GLN A 277 -1.49 2.17 -5.14
N LYS A 278 -1.25 1.92 -6.43
CA LYS A 278 -1.42 0.60 -7.07
C LYS A 278 -0.10 -0.13 -7.25
N GLY A 279 1.03 0.54 -6.93
CA GLY A 279 2.37 0.02 -7.13
C GLY A 279 2.89 0.19 -8.55
N ALA A 280 2.27 1.04 -9.37
CA ALA A 280 2.76 1.39 -10.69
C ALA A 280 3.69 2.61 -10.63
N VAL A 281 4.74 2.61 -11.46
CA VAL A 281 5.79 3.65 -11.44
C VAL A 281 5.30 4.91 -12.12
N LEU A 282 5.13 6.00 -11.34
CA LEU A 282 4.86 7.36 -11.82
C LEU A 282 6.11 8.02 -12.39
N GLY A 283 7.29 7.61 -11.92
CA GLY A 283 8.54 8.13 -12.41
C GLY A 283 9.77 7.64 -11.63
N VAL A 284 10.92 8.26 -11.88
CA VAL A 284 12.22 7.94 -11.32
C VAL A 284 12.70 9.08 -10.45
N LEU A 285 12.98 8.84 -9.18
CA LEU A 285 13.58 9.85 -8.31
C LEU A 285 14.94 10.25 -8.85
N THR A 286 15.21 11.54 -9.02
CA THR A 286 16.44 12.02 -9.63
C THR A 286 17.22 12.95 -8.71
N PHE A 287 16.86 14.20 -8.60
CA PHE A 287 17.59 15.17 -7.80
C PHE A 287 16.80 15.66 -6.60
N VAL A 288 17.55 16.05 -5.57
CA VAL A 288 17.05 16.61 -4.32
C VAL A 288 17.45 18.09 -4.24
N SER A 289 16.72 18.88 -3.50
CA SER A 289 17.11 20.26 -3.22
C SER A 289 18.19 20.29 -2.15
N LEU A 290 19.24 21.06 -2.37
CA LEU A 290 20.31 21.28 -1.41
C LEU A 290 20.21 22.68 -0.79
N ALA A 291 20.48 22.79 0.50
CA ALA A 291 20.59 24.08 1.15
C ALA A 291 21.79 24.86 0.59
N PRO A 292 21.72 26.20 0.48
CA PRO A 292 22.86 27.02 0.11
C PRO A 292 24.01 26.84 1.12
N GLY A 293 25.22 26.62 0.62
CA GLY A 293 26.42 26.50 1.45
C GLY A 293 27.40 25.45 0.94
N PRO A 294 28.66 25.44 1.45
CA PRO A 294 29.73 24.58 0.95
C PRO A 294 29.47 23.08 1.11
N GLU A 295 28.68 22.68 2.08
CA GLU A 295 28.39 21.26 2.38
C GLU A 295 27.01 20.79 1.90
N GLY A 296 26.16 21.70 1.41
CA GLY A 296 24.89 21.40 0.74
C GLY A 296 24.04 20.29 1.39
N SER A 297 23.49 20.51 2.59
CA SER A 297 22.59 19.53 3.22
C SER A 297 21.28 19.38 2.41
N ILE A 298 20.75 18.16 2.33
CA ILE A 298 19.47 17.91 1.65
C ILE A 298 18.34 18.64 2.36
N VAL A 299 17.59 19.46 1.61
CA VAL A 299 16.35 20.07 2.07
C VAL A 299 15.21 19.08 1.84
N GLN A 300 14.68 18.53 2.92
CA GLN A 300 13.57 17.59 2.83
C GLN A 300 12.28 18.27 2.31
N GLY A 301 11.44 17.50 1.61
CA GLY A 301 10.16 17.98 1.11
C GLY A 301 10.21 18.68 -0.26
N PHE A 302 11.37 18.74 -0.90
CA PHE A 302 11.57 19.34 -2.22
C PHE A 302 12.38 18.42 -3.12
N ASN A 303 11.81 17.26 -3.42
CA ASN A 303 12.42 16.25 -4.25
C ASN A 303 11.75 16.19 -5.63
N PHE A 304 12.47 15.70 -6.63
CA PHE A 304 12.02 15.70 -8.01
C PHE A 304 12.12 14.32 -8.64
N VAL A 305 11.12 14.01 -9.46
CA VAL A 305 10.92 12.72 -10.11
C VAL A 305 10.80 12.94 -11.61
N ILE A 306 11.58 12.22 -12.39
CA ILE A 306 11.47 12.16 -13.86
C ILE A 306 10.20 11.36 -14.18
N PRO A 307 9.22 11.90 -14.92
CA PRO A 307 7.97 11.21 -15.20
C PRO A 307 8.14 9.89 -15.96
N SER A 308 7.26 8.93 -15.74
CA SER A 308 7.27 7.63 -16.42
C SER A 308 7.18 7.73 -17.94
N ASP A 309 6.52 8.77 -18.47
CA ASP A 309 6.47 9.02 -19.92
C ASP A 309 7.88 9.31 -20.49
N ALA A 310 8.75 9.99 -19.73
CA ALA A 310 10.13 10.17 -20.12
C ALA A 310 10.92 8.85 -20.14
N VAL A 311 10.60 7.93 -19.22
CA VAL A 311 11.17 6.58 -19.24
C VAL A 311 10.71 5.80 -20.48
N ARG A 312 9.40 5.88 -20.83
CA ARG A 312 8.87 5.25 -22.06
C ARG A 312 9.60 5.74 -23.31
N GLU A 313 9.76 7.04 -23.44
CA GLU A 313 10.47 7.65 -24.54
C GLU A 313 11.95 7.25 -24.55
N PHE A 314 12.59 7.21 -23.37
CA PHE A 314 14.00 6.84 -23.24
C PHE A 314 14.28 5.42 -23.73
N VAL A 315 13.38 4.47 -23.49
CA VAL A 315 13.58 3.06 -23.88
C VAL A 315 12.97 2.67 -25.22
N LYS A 316 12.27 3.60 -25.89
CA LYS A 316 11.50 3.33 -27.12
C LYS A 316 12.29 2.62 -28.22
N ASP A 317 13.55 3.06 -28.44
CA ASP A 317 14.43 2.52 -29.49
C ASP A 317 15.37 1.43 -28.94
N THR A 318 14.95 0.72 -27.91
CA THR A 318 15.72 -0.39 -27.32
C THR A 318 14.93 -1.70 -27.40
N GLU A 319 15.55 -2.80 -26.98
CA GLU A 319 14.90 -4.12 -26.93
C GLU A 319 13.97 -4.30 -25.73
N VAL A 320 13.80 -3.27 -24.87
CA VAL A 320 12.97 -3.33 -23.66
C VAL A 320 11.50 -3.49 -24.02
N LYS A 321 10.85 -4.45 -23.38
CA LYS A 321 9.39 -4.63 -23.46
C LYS A 321 8.73 -4.11 -22.19
N ILE A 322 8.07 -2.95 -22.31
CA ILE A 322 7.37 -2.30 -21.19
C ILE A 322 5.99 -2.97 -21.00
N GLU A 323 5.95 -4.24 -20.71
CA GLU A 323 4.70 -4.95 -20.49
C GLU A 323 4.34 -5.10 -19.01
N GLY A 324 5.30 -4.82 -18.11
CA GLY A 324 5.13 -4.99 -16.66
C GLY A 324 4.83 -6.45 -16.26
N LYS A 325 5.27 -7.43 -17.07
CA LYS A 325 4.93 -8.84 -16.91
C LYS A 325 6.18 -9.70 -16.91
N SER A 326 6.24 -10.63 -15.97
CA SER A 326 7.12 -11.80 -15.97
C SER A 326 6.38 -12.92 -15.25
N LYS A 327 6.81 -14.16 -15.39
CA LYS A 327 6.18 -15.26 -14.63
C LYS A 327 6.31 -15.05 -13.12
N PHE A 328 7.43 -14.46 -12.66
CA PHE A 328 7.58 -14.07 -11.27
C PHE A 328 6.51 -13.05 -10.86
N THR A 329 6.37 -11.94 -11.61
CA THR A 329 5.41 -10.88 -11.29
C THR A 329 3.98 -11.40 -11.28
N GLU A 330 3.61 -12.28 -12.23
CA GLU A 330 2.29 -12.91 -12.25
C GLU A 330 2.04 -13.78 -11.02
N ALA A 331 3.00 -14.65 -10.67
CA ALA A 331 2.89 -15.52 -9.50
C ALA A 331 2.84 -14.69 -8.22
N TRP A 332 3.72 -13.70 -8.07
CA TRP A 332 3.78 -12.82 -6.91
C TRP A 332 2.48 -12.04 -6.70
N PHE A 333 1.95 -11.40 -7.75
CA PHE A 333 0.72 -10.59 -7.67
C PHE A 333 -0.52 -11.46 -7.41
N ARG A 334 -0.59 -12.67 -7.97
CA ARG A 334 -1.64 -13.64 -7.64
C ARG A 334 -1.55 -14.06 -6.19
N GLY A 335 -0.34 -14.42 -5.73
CA GLY A 335 -0.11 -14.81 -4.34
C GLY A 335 -0.51 -13.72 -3.35
N LEU A 336 -0.16 -12.46 -3.61
CA LEU A 336 -0.56 -11.33 -2.77
C LEU A 336 -2.08 -11.15 -2.75
N ARG A 337 -2.75 -11.24 -3.92
CA ARG A 337 -4.21 -11.14 -3.98
C ARG A 337 -4.87 -12.21 -3.11
N GLU A 338 -4.46 -13.48 -3.28
CA GLU A 338 -5.01 -14.58 -2.48
C GLU A 338 -4.67 -14.42 -0.99
N PHE A 339 -3.47 -13.93 -0.67
CA PHE A 339 -3.08 -13.63 0.72
C PHE A 339 -3.99 -12.59 1.38
N PHE A 340 -4.26 -11.49 0.69
CA PHE A 340 -5.12 -10.43 1.20
C PHE A 340 -6.63 -10.75 1.15
N THR A 341 -7.01 -11.85 0.50
CA THR A 341 -8.36 -12.43 0.55
C THR A 341 -8.47 -13.64 1.46
N GLU A 342 -7.41 -13.93 2.23
CA GLU A 342 -7.33 -15.01 3.22
C GLU A 342 -7.39 -16.43 2.63
N ASP A 343 -7.14 -16.60 1.32
CA ASP A 343 -6.86 -17.93 0.74
C ASP A 343 -5.38 -18.29 0.88
N TRP A 344 -4.98 -18.57 2.12
CA TRP A 344 -3.58 -18.86 2.47
C TRP A 344 -2.97 -20.02 1.70
N LYS A 345 -3.80 -21.03 1.34
CA LYS A 345 -3.31 -22.21 0.59
C LYS A 345 -2.99 -21.85 -0.86
N ALA A 346 -3.85 -21.08 -1.52
CA ALA A 346 -3.59 -20.60 -2.88
C ALA A 346 -2.41 -19.62 -2.88
N ALA A 347 -2.37 -18.69 -1.92
CA ALA A 347 -1.27 -17.75 -1.75
C ALA A 347 0.09 -18.45 -1.61
N ALA A 348 0.20 -19.44 -0.72
CA ALA A 348 1.44 -20.18 -0.51
C ALA A 348 1.95 -20.86 -1.79
N ARG A 349 1.06 -21.49 -2.58
CA ARG A 349 1.43 -22.10 -3.87
C ARG A 349 2.01 -21.09 -4.86
N HIS A 350 1.41 -19.91 -4.94
CA HIS A 350 1.88 -18.85 -5.82
C HIS A 350 3.22 -18.26 -5.35
N PHE A 351 3.41 -18.06 -4.05
CA PHE A 351 4.68 -17.60 -3.49
C PHE A 351 5.80 -18.63 -3.66
N GLU A 352 5.51 -19.92 -3.54
CA GLU A 352 6.48 -21.00 -3.85
C GLU A 352 6.88 -20.99 -5.33
N ALA A 353 5.92 -20.71 -6.23
CA ALA A 353 6.22 -20.57 -7.66
C ALA A 353 7.11 -19.35 -7.92
N ALA A 354 6.85 -18.20 -7.26
CA ALA A 354 7.70 -17.02 -7.35
C ALA A 354 9.10 -17.27 -6.81
N ASP A 355 9.23 -17.92 -5.65
CA ASP A 355 10.53 -18.25 -5.04
C ASP A 355 11.37 -19.23 -5.88
N LYS A 356 10.75 -20.09 -6.67
CA LYS A 356 11.46 -20.97 -7.62
C LYS A 356 12.06 -20.19 -8.80
N LEU A 357 11.42 -19.10 -9.22
CA LEU A 357 11.87 -18.29 -10.35
C LEU A 357 13.01 -17.35 -9.96
N VAL A 358 12.87 -16.65 -8.83
CA VAL A 358 13.91 -15.79 -8.25
C VAL A 358 14.07 -16.15 -6.78
N PRO A 359 15.03 -17.01 -6.44
CA PRO A 359 15.15 -17.55 -5.10
C PRO A 359 15.60 -16.54 -4.04
N ASN A 360 15.15 -16.78 -2.81
CA ASN A 360 15.64 -16.12 -1.59
C ASN A 360 15.38 -14.61 -1.52
N LEU A 361 14.35 -14.12 -2.19
CA LEU A 361 13.89 -12.75 -1.98
C LEU A 361 13.24 -12.62 -0.59
N PRO A 362 13.71 -11.71 0.29
CA PRO A 362 13.24 -11.63 1.68
C PRO A 362 11.74 -11.42 1.81
N ASP A 363 11.16 -10.52 0.99
CA ASP A 363 9.72 -10.26 1.02
C ASP A 363 8.90 -11.52 0.66
N VAL A 364 9.35 -12.30 -0.35
CA VAL A 364 8.69 -13.55 -0.75
C VAL A 364 8.76 -14.58 0.38
N LYS A 365 9.94 -14.76 0.99
CA LYS A 365 10.13 -15.69 2.11
C LYS A 365 9.29 -15.33 3.31
N ARG A 366 9.23 -14.04 3.67
CA ARG A 366 8.45 -13.54 4.81
C ARG A 366 6.96 -13.80 4.61
N ILE A 367 6.38 -13.35 3.48
CA ILE A 367 4.95 -13.51 3.23
C ILE A 367 4.55 -14.98 3.01
N LEU A 368 5.43 -15.79 2.42
CA LEU A 368 5.23 -17.25 2.35
C LEU A 368 5.22 -17.89 3.75
N GLY A 369 6.10 -17.43 4.64
CA GLY A 369 6.10 -17.83 6.05
C GLY A 369 4.79 -17.48 6.74
N ASP A 370 4.32 -16.23 6.59
CA ASP A 370 3.06 -15.76 7.15
C ASP A 370 1.86 -16.55 6.60
N ALA A 371 1.84 -16.85 5.29
CA ALA A 371 0.79 -17.68 4.69
C ALA A 371 0.76 -19.09 5.28
N ARG A 372 1.93 -19.72 5.46
CA ARG A 372 2.06 -21.04 6.07
C ARG A 372 1.65 -21.05 7.54
N GLU A 373 2.01 -20.01 8.28
CA GLU A 373 1.59 -19.86 9.67
C GLU A 373 0.06 -19.72 9.77
N ASN A 374 -0.56 -18.90 8.92
CA ASN A 374 -2.02 -18.73 8.87
C ASN A 374 -2.76 -20.00 8.41
N ILE A 375 -2.12 -20.86 7.62
CA ILE A 375 -2.68 -22.20 7.30
C ILE A 375 -2.70 -23.08 8.55
N LYS A 376 -1.63 -23.06 9.34
CA LYS A 376 -1.46 -23.89 10.54
C LYS A 376 -2.29 -23.34 11.71
N ASN A 377 -2.25 -22.04 11.91
CA ASN A 377 -2.92 -21.30 12.98
C ASN A 377 -3.80 -20.21 12.37
N PRO A 378 -4.98 -20.56 11.82
CA PRO A 378 -5.83 -19.58 11.17
C PRO A 378 -6.30 -18.50 12.17
N PRO A 379 -6.28 -17.22 11.78
CA PRO A 379 -6.74 -16.15 12.64
C PRO A 379 -8.21 -16.35 13.01
N PRO A 380 -8.63 -15.99 14.24
CA PRO A 380 -9.99 -16.15 14.69
C PRO A 380 -10.94 -15.33 13.79
N ARG A 381 -11.96 -16.01 13.25
CA ARG A 381 -12.98 -15.33 12.45
C ARG A 381 -13.78 -14.38 13.35
N PRO A 382 -14.09 -13.16 12.91
CA PRO A 382 -14.94 -12.27 13.68
C PRO A 382 -16.29 -12.94 13.92
N PHE A 383 -16.80 -12.84 15.17
CA PHE A 383 -18.10 -13.40 15.52
C PHE A 383 -19.20 -12.79 14.65
N PRO A 384 -20.13 -13.57 14.07
CA PRO A 384 -21.09 -13.11 13.08
C PRO A 384 -22.25 -12.32 13.72
N TRP A 385 -21.95 -11.20 14.40
CA TRP A 385 -22.94 -10.35 15.09
C TRP A 385 -24.09 -9.91 14.20
N PHE A 386 -23.84 -9.70 12.91
CA PHE A 386 -24.88 -9.34 11.95
C PHE A 386 -25.97 -10.41 11.89
N TRP A 387 -25.59 -11.69 11.72
CA TRP A 387 -26.55 -12.80 11.68
C TRP A 387 -27.26 -13.00 13.01
N VAL A 388 -26.55 -12.80 14.13
CA VAL A 388 -27.18 -12.83 15.46
C VAL A 388 -28.25 -11.74 15.57
N ALA A 389 -27.95 -10.51 15.17
CA ALA A 389 -28.91 -9.41 15.18
C ALA A 389 -30.12 -9.70 14.27
N VAL A 390 -29.90 -10.26 13.07
CA VAL A 390 -31.00 -10.69 12.17
C VAL A 390 -31.88 -11.73 12.83
N TRP A 391 -31.30 -12.78 13.41
CA TRP A 391 -32.10 -13.82 14.08
C TRP A 391 -32.85 -13.30 15.30
N VAL A 392 -32.24 -12.46 16.13
CA VAL A 392 -32.91 -11.82 17.27
C VAL A 392 -34.10 -10.98 16.80
N THR A 393 -33.92 -10.20 15.72
CA THR A 393 -35.01 -9.38 15.16
C THR A 393 -36.14 -10.23 14.61
N LEU A 394 -35.84 -11.30 13.87
CA LEU A 394 -36.82 -12.20 13.31
C LEU A 394 -37.63 -12.94 14.43
N LEU A 395 -36.93 -13.46 15.44
CA LEU A 395 -37.56 -14.14 16.56
C LEU A 395 -38.45 -13.19 17.39
N SER A 396 -37.94 -11.97 17.64
CA SER A 396 -38.74 -10.94 18.35
C SER A 396 -39.98 -10.53 17.54
N GLY A 397 -39.83 -10.35 16.22
CA GLY A 397 -40.92 -10.05 15.31
C GLY A 397 -41.97 -11.18 15.25
N ALA A 398 -41.50 -12.44 15.18
CA ALA A 398 -42.39 -13.61 15.21
C ALA A 398 -43.13 -13.74 16.56
N GLY A 399 -42.42 -13.51 17.68
CA GLY A 399 -43.04 -13.50 19.02
C GLY A 399 -44.09 -12.41 19.17
N TYR A 400 -43.80 -11.18 18.73
CA TYR A 400 -44.77 -10.07 18.76
C TYR A 400 -45.96 -10.32 17.83
N GLY A 401 -45.69 -10.78 16.58
CA GLY A 401 -46.72 -11.16 15.61
C GLY A 401 -47.62 -12.27 16.13
N GLY A 402 -47.06 -13.29 16.78
CA GLY A 402 -47.78 -14.38 17.44
C GLY A 402 -48.68 -13.86 18.56
N GLN A 403 -48.16 -13.01 19.44
CA GLN A 403 -48.98 -12.38 20.51
C GLN A 403 -50.12 -11.52 19.93
N PHE A 404 -49.82 -10.75 18.88
CA PHE A 404 -50.85 -9.94 18.21
C PHE A 404 -51.90 -10.82 17.54
N GLY A 405 -51.52 -11.88 16.86
CA GLY A 405 -52.41 -12.85 16.25
C GLY A 405 -53.31 -13.54 17.27
N LEU A 406 -52.75 -13.97 18.41
CA LEU A 406 -53.50 -14.55 19.51
C LEU A 406 -54.49 -13.55 20.10
N ARG A 407 -54.07 -12.30 20.35
CA ARG A 407 -54.97 -11.23 20.82
C ARG A 407 -56.07 -10.94 19.81
N TRP A 408 -55.76 -10.85 18.52
CA TRP A 408 -56.71 -10.66 17.45
C TRP A 408 -57.73 -11.82 17.39
N HIS A 409 -57.23 -13.08 17.43
CA HIS A 409 -58.06 -14.27 17.42
C HIS A 409 -59.02 -14.32 18.63
N ARG A 410 -58.53 -14.02 19.83
CA ARG A 410 -59.34 -13.98 21.07
C ARG A 410 -60.34 -12.84 21.05
N ASN A 411 -60.06 -11.72 20.40
CA ASN A 411 -60.91 -10.53 20.42
C ASN A 411 -61.75 -10.35 19.14
N ARG A 412 -61.62 -11.25 18.16
CA ARG A 412 -62.32 -11.08 16.87
C ARG A 412 -63.83 -11.02 16.95
N TYR A 413 -64.39 -11.57 17.99
CA TYR A 413 -65.82 -11.54 18.22
C TYR A 413 -66.25 -10.54 19.33
N ARG A 414 -65.32 -9.75 19.83
CA ARG A 414 -65.67 -8.72 20.83
C ARG A 414 -66.12 -7.47 20.13
N ILE A 415 -67.29 -6.99 20.52
CA ILE A 415 -67.90 -5.73 20.07
C ILE A 415 -67.65 -4.65 21.11
N GLN A 416 -67.48 -3.42 20.73
CA GLN A 416 -67.30 -2.31 21.66
C GLN A 416 -68.68 -1.78 22.12
N PRO A 417 -68.86 -1.34 23.40
CA PRO A 417 -70.14 -0.78 23.89
C PRO A 417 -70.66 0.36 22.99
N SER A 418 -69.79 1.20 22.46
CA SER A 418 -70.17 2.28 21.54
C SER A 418 -70.75 1.80 20.19
N GLU A 419 -70.45 0.57 19.80
CA GLU A 419 -71.00 -0.04 18.59
C GLU A 419 -72.42 -0.65 18.89
N VAL A 420 -72.58 -1.21 20.06
CA VAL A 420 -73.94 -1.66 20.56
C VAL A 420 -74.83 -0.45 20.64
N ILE A 421 -74.42 0.69 21.19
CA ILE A 421 -75.19 1.93 21.26
C ILE A 421 -75.57 2.39 19.84
N ARG A 422 -74.69 2.40 18.92
CA ARG A 422 -75.01 2.74 17.52
C ARG A 422 -76.04 1.80 16.87
N MET A 423 -75.94 0.51 17.17
CA MET A 423 -76.95 -0.45 16.69
C MET A 423 -78.34 -0.16 17.27
N LEU A 424 -78.43 0.24 18.53
CA LEU A 424 -79.67 0.65 19.18
C LEU A 424 -80.22 1.91 18.55
N GLU A 425 -79.44 2.93 18.36
CA GLU A 425 -79.81 4.21 17.70
C GLU A 425 -80.24 4.02 16.25
N ALA A 426 -79.67 3.05 15.55
CA ALA A 426 -79.97 2.75 14.13
C ALA A 426 -81.26 1.85 14.01
N GLY A 427 -81.98 1.56 15.09
CA GLY A 427 -83.14 0.72 15.05
C GLY A 427 -82.87 -0.79 14.87
N LYS A 428 -81.58 -1.18 14.90
CA LYS A 428 -81.16 -2.59 14.79
C LYS A 428 -80.70 -3.13 16.15
N ALA A 429 -81.67 -3.07 17.14
CA ALA A 429 -81.39 -3.48 18.52
C ALA A 429 -80.93 -4.93 18.61
N PRO A 430 -79.65 -5.20 19.04
CA PRO A 430 -79.16 -6.56 19.24
C PRO A 430 -79.95 -7.23 20.40
N ILE A 431 -79.99 -8.56 20.43
CA ILE A 431 -80.38 -9.33 21.61
C ILE A 431 -79.16 -9.30 22.53
N VAL A 432 -79.34 -8.73 23.73
CA VAL A 432 -78.25 -8.66 24.71
C VAL A 432 -78.42 -9.81 25.70
N LEU A 433 -77.40 -10.67 25.75
CA LEU A 433 -77.38 -11.80 26.69
C LEU A 433 -76.47 -11.48 27.88
N ASP A 434 -76.96 -11.63 29.06
CA ASP A 434 -76.16 -11.59 30.29
C ASP A 434 -75.60 -12.99 30.58
N VAL A 435 -74.37 -13.22 30.31
CA VAL A 435 -73.67 -14.50 30.51
C VAL A 435 -72.74 -14.47 31.72
N ARG A 436 -72.99 -13.59 32.69
CA ARG A 436 -72.23 -13.59 33.94
C ARG A 436 -72.47 -14.90 34.71
N ARG A 437 -71.48 -15.38 35.47
CA ARG A 437 -71.63 -16.49 36.39
C ARG A 437 -72.71 -16.13 37.43
N THR A 438 -73.41 -17.09 37.91
CA THR A 438 -74.57 -16.91 38.86
C THR A 438 -74.15 -16.11 40.08
N GLU A 439 -72.96 -16.39 40.65
CA GLU A 439 -72.41 -15.68 41.79
C GLU A 439 -72.24 -14.18 41.54
N VAL A 440 -71.69 -13.81 40.29
CA VAL A 440 -71.49 -12.43 39.92
C VAL A 440 -72.83 -11.72 39.59
N TYR A 441 -73.74 -12.44 39.00
CA TYR A 441 -75.03 -11.90 38.65
C TYR A 441 -75.86 -11.52 39.92
N GLU A 442 -75.79 -12.35 40.96
CA GLU A 442 -76.48 -12.12 42.25
C GLU A 442 -75.78 -11.02 43.06
N ALA A 443 -74.44 -10.93 43.02
CA ALA A 443 -73.67 -9.94 43.76
C ALA A 443 -73.75 -8.52 43.15
N LEU A 444 -74.05 -8.37 41.85
CA LEU A 444 -74.13 -7.10 41.16
C LEU A 444 -75.54 -6.86 40.57
N PRO A 445 -76.39 -6.02 41.20
CA PRO A 445 -77.73 -5.77 40.75
C PRO A 445 -77.85 -4.99 39.44
N LEU A 446 -76.79 -4.35 39.03
CA LEU A 446 -76.75 -3.59 37.76
C LEU A 446 -76.74 -4.55 36.57
N LYS A 447 -77.70 -4.38 35.68
CA LYS A 447 -77.79 -5.15 34.42
C LYS A 447 -78.11 -4.22 33.24
N ILE A 448 -77.76 -4.64 32.04
CA ILE A 448 -78.17 -3.93 30.84
C ILE A 448 -79.68 -4.02 30.68
N PRO A 449 -80.40 -2.92 30.51
CA PRO A 449 -81.87 -2.96 30.32
C PRO A 449 -82.22 -3.90 29.15
N ASN A 450 -83.27 -4.71 29.36
CA ASN A 450 -83.79 -5.68 28.41
C ASN A 450 -82.79 -6.80 28.03
N SER A 451 -81.77 -7.04 28.84
CA SER A 451 -80.90 -8.19 28.63
C SER A 451 -81.60 -9.48 29.09
N VAL A 452 -81.36 -10.51 28.28
CA VAL A 452 -81.89 -11.87 28.61
C VAL A 452 -80.76 -12.60 29.37
N ARG A 453 -81.14 -13.17 30.52
CA ARG A 453 -80.25 -13.97 31.36
C ARG A 453 -79.98 -15.32 30.72
N LEU A 454 -78.71 -15.67 30.58
CA LEU A 454 -78.26 -16.99 30.16
C LEU A 454 -77.04 -17.38 30.99
N ALA A 455 -77.28 -18.18 32.04
CA ALA A 455 -76.18 -18.60 32.90
C ALA A 455 -75.21 -19.53 32.16
N PRO A 456 -73.89 -19.40 32.38
CA PRO A 456 -72.87 -20.29 31.73
C PRO A 456 -73.16 -21.77 32.04
N GLU A 457 -73.70 -22.07 33.17
CA GLU A 457 -74.10 -23.42 33.62
C GLU A 457 -75.27 -23.96 32.79
N GLU A 458 -76.18 -23.12 32.36
CA GLU A 458 -77.34 -23.49 31.50
C GLU A 458 -76.87 -23.75 30.05
N LEU A 459 -75.78 -23.07 29.58
CA LEU A 459 -75.21 -23.35 28.31
C LEU A 459 -74.64 -24.78 28.20
N ALA A 460 -74.13 -25.33 29.26
CA ALA A 460 -73.58 -26.68 29.31
C ALA A 460 -74.62 -27.78 29.20
N SER A 461 -75.93 -27.47 29.66
CA SER A 461 -77.02 -28.40 29.60
C SER A 461 -77.87 -28.32 28.32
N GLY A 462 -77.57 -27.45 27.43
CA GLY A 462 -78.31 -27.20 26.19
C GLY A 462 -79.45 -26.19 26.39
N VAL A 463 -79.52 -25.15 25.59
CA VAL A 463 -80.50 -24.06 25.71
C VAL A 463 -81.88 -24.52 25.21
N SER A 464 -82.62 -25.34 25.99
CA SER A 464 -83.99 -25.70 25.70
C SER A 464 -84.88 -24.61 26.24
N GLY A 465 -85.38 -23.74 25.38
CA GLY A 465 -86.41 -22.78 25.77
C GLY A 465 -86.11 -21.30 25.48
N LEU A 466 -84.94 -20.95 24.98
CA LEU A 466 -84.62 -19.57 24.56
C LEU A 466 -84.95 -19.41 23.07
N GLU A 467 -86.08 -18.88 22.73
CA GLU A 467 -86.43 -18.48 21.36
C GLU A 467 -85.79 -17.15 21.08
N LEU A 468 -84.62 -17.22 20.36
CA LEU A 468 -83.91 -16.02 19.86
C LEU A 468 -84.34 -15.74 18.41
N ASP A 469 -84.64 -14.50 18.11
CA ASP A 469 -84.90 -14.08 16.76
C ASP A 469 -83.61 -14.16 15.99
N THR A 470 -83.53 -15.11 15.06
CA THR A 470 -82.34 -15.40 14.27
C THR A 470 -81.94 -14.26 13.28
N ASN A 471 -82.79 -13.27 13.06
CA ASN A 471 -82.54 -12.12 12.24
C ASN A 471 -81.88 -10.96 13.00
N ARG A 472 -81.73 -11.07 14.31
CA ARG A 472 -81.14 -10.05 15.16
C ARG A 472 -79.69 -10.44 15.60
N PRO A 473 -78.79 -9.52 15.59
CA PRO A 473 -77.43 -9.79 16.09
C PRO A 473 -77.48 -10.07 17.60
N VAL A 474 -76.73 -11.04 18.06
CA VAL A 474 -76.67 -11.40 19.49
C VAL A 474 -75.40 -10.87 20.08
N VAL A 475 -75.47 -10.16 21.18
CA VAL A 475 -74.29 -9.62 21.90
C VAL A 475 -74.37 -10.18 23.35
N ALA A 476 -73.31 -10.93 23.70
CA ALA A 476 -73.16 -11.41 25.07
C ALA A 476 -72.25 -10.53 25.89
N TYR A 477 -72.62 -10.20 27.14
CA TYR A 477 -71.67 -9.54 28.04
C TYR A 477 -71.42 -10.40 29.28
N CYS A 478 -70.16 -10.32 29.74
CA CYS A 478 -69.70 -10.90 30.99
C CYS A 478 -68.86 -9.86 31.74
N THR A 479 -68.71 -10.03 33.02
CA THR A 479 -67.84 -9.21 33.86
C THR A 479 -66.67 -10.07 34.36
#